data_bb037b7caee4a95f6e8007052c02ed4a
#
_entry.id   bb037b7caee4a95f6e8007052c02ed4a
#
_cell.length_a   1.000
_cell.length_b   1.000
_cell.length_c   1.000
_cell.angle_alpha   90.00
_cell.angle_beta   90.00
_cell.angle_gamma   90.00
#
_symmetry.space_group_name_H-M   'P 1'
#
loop_
_entity.id
_entity.type
_entity.pdbx_description
1 polymer ?
#
loop_
_entity_poly.entity_id
_entity_poly.type
_entity_poly.pdbx_seq_one_letter_code
_entity_poly.pdbx_strand_id
1 'polypeptide(L)'
;MLGGPATPAEVARCVEDAIAICEIPAPTGEEGERAAWVAARMREAGLEAELDANGSVLARRPRSSGEDAIVVAAHLDTVFADVREIRVHRDGDVLRAPGIGDNSLGVAGLLFLARRLGDGGRPVVLAATVAEEGLGNLRGARGVVDALDPSEFIALEGGGARQLVTRGVGSARLRLTATTAGGHSWQDRGRPSALHQLIGLLAPLTARPGTASFNVGELHGGAGINVLAPEAHATAEFRDTDTERLDAAVARLEAAAATAHVAVETLGRRPGGTVAGDHPLVRDALGAFEEAGAARPALAASSTDANAALGAGIPAVTVGLAESSEVHALDERVDVSGLPASLSALADLLTRRAEGS
;
A
#
# COMPACT_ATOMS: atom_id res chain seq x y z
N MET A 1 -8.18 13.80 -25.17
CA MET A 1 -6.83 14.25 -24.81
C MET A 1 -6.62 13.97 -23.34
N LEU A 2 -5.53 13.28 -22.98
CA LEU A 2 -5.23 12.91 -21.60
C LEU A 2 -5.00 14.15 -20.72
N GLY A 3 -4.18 15.08 -21.19
CA GLY A 3 -3.82 16.30 -20.48
C GLY A 3 -4.90 17.41 -20.49
N GLY A 4 -4.65 18.44 -19.69
CA GLY A 4 -5.51 19.59 -19.49
C GLY A 4 -6.28 19.54 -18.16
N PRO A 5 -6.81 20.71 -17.72
CA PRO A 5 -7.47 20.83 -16.42
C PRO A 5 -8.69 19.90 -16.30
N ALA A 6 -8.88 19.35 -15.12
CA ALA A 6 -10.09 18.59 -14.80
C ALA A 6 -11.31 19.51 -14.79
N THR A 7 -12.33 19.16 -15.55
CA THR A 7 -13.59 19.93 -15.59
C THR A 7 -14.42 19.68 -14.33
N PRO A 8 -15.29 20.64 -13.94
CA PRO A 8 -16.19 20.42 -12.79
C PRO A 8 -17.04 19.13 -12.88
N ALA A 9 -17.45 18.75 -14.09
CA ALA A 9 -18.22 17.52 -14.31
C ALA A 9 -17.39 16.26 -14.07
N GLU A 10 -16.12 16.25 -14.47
CA GLU A 10 -15.21 15.14 -14.23
C GLU A 10 -14.85 15.00 -12.75
N VAL A 11 -14.65 16.13 -12.06
CA VAL A 11 -14.43 16.13 -10.59
C VAL A 11 -15.64 15.57 -9.86
N ALA A 12 -16.85 16.07 -10.19
CA ALA A 12 -18.09 15.56 -9.60
C ALA A 12 -18.24 14.06 -9.83
N ARG A 13 -17.95 13.58 -11.05
CA ARG A 13 -18.00 12.17 -11.39
C ARG A 13 -16.98 11.34 -10.61
N CYS A 14 -15.75 11.85 -10.42
CA CYS A 14 -14.72 11.18 -9.62
C CYS A 14 -15.18 11.02 -8.16
N VAL A 15 -15.83 12.05 -7.58
CA VAL A 15 -16.39 11.98 -6.23
C VAL A 15 -17.52 10.95 -6.15
N GLU A 16 -18.43 10.91 -7.15
CA GLU A 16 -19.51 9.90 -7.23
C GLU A 16 -18.94 8.48 -7.33
N ASP A 17 -17.90 8.27 -8.15
CA ASP A 17 -17.23 6.98 -8.27
C ASP A 17 -16.59 6.58 -6.94
N ALA A 18 -15.89 7.50 -6.24
CA ALA A 18 -15.29 7.22 -4.94
C ALA A 18 -16.33 6.77 -3.91
N ILE A 19 -17.49 7.43 -3.87
CA ILE A 19 -18.62 7.05 -3.01
C ILE A 19 -19.10 5.64 -3.37
N ALA A 20 -19.38 5.39 -4.66
CA ALA A 20 -19.88 4.09 -5.12
C ALA A 20 -18.90 2.94 -4.83
N ILE A 21 -17.59 3.17 -5.03
CA ILE A 21 -16.53 2.20 -4.72
C ILE A 21 -16.47 1.94 -3.21
N CYS A 22 -16.49 3.00 -2.40
CA CYS A 22 -16.41 2.90 -0.96
C CYS A 22 -17.57 2.09 -0.36
N GLU A 23 -18.79 2.27 -0.88
CA GLU A 23 -19.98 1.56 -0.42
C GLU A 23 -20.03 0.07 -0.82
N ILE A 24 -19.05 -0.42 -1.61
CA ILE A 24 -18.83 -1.85 -1.84
C ILE A 24 -17.76 -2.33 -0.85
N PRO A 25 -18.08 -3.07 0.22
CA PRO A 25 -17.09 -3.58 1.16
C PRO A 25 -16.05 -4.47 0.45
N ALA A 26 -14.79 -4.25 0.75
CA ALA A 26 -13.70 -5.02 0.16
C ALA A 26 -12.55 -5.20 1.18
N PRO A 27 -12.76 -5.96 2.27
CA PRO A 27 -11.64 -6.29 3.14
C PRO A 27 -10.60 -7.10 2.39
N THR A 28 -9.33 -7.00 2.83
CA THR A 28 -8.20 -7.72 2.20
C THR A 28 -8.52 -9.21 2.02
N GLY A 29 -8.50 -9.68 0.78
CA GLY A 29 -8.85 -11.05 0.38
C GLY A 29 -10.31 -11.24 -0.06
N GLU A 30 -11.16 -10.22 0.06
CA GLU A 30 -12.57 -10.27 -0.35
C GLU A 30 -12.91 -9.15 -1.36
N GLU A 31 -11.97 -8.75 -2.24
CA GLU A 31 -12.09 -7.61 -3.15
C GLU A 31 -12.97 -7.88 -4.40
N GLY A 32 -13.41 -9.11 -4.60
CA GLY A 32 -13.99 -9.57 -5.87
C GLY A 32 -15.18 -8.76 -6.38
N GLU A 33 -16.10 -8.33 -5.50
CA GLU A 33 -17.26 -7.51 -5.91
C GLU A 33 -16.83 -6.12 -6.37
N ARG A 34 -15.94 -5.46 -5.62
CA ARG A 34 -15.38 -4.15 -5.97
C ARG A 34 -14.57 -4.23 -7.26
N ALA A 35 -13.74 -5.28 -7.43
CA ALA A 35 -12.97 -5.52 -8.65
C ALA A 35 -13.88 -5.68 -9.89
N ALA A 36 -14.96 -6.46 -9.77
CA ALA A 36 -15.91 -6.64 -10.86
C ALA A 36 -16.60 -5.33 -11.23
N TRP A 37 -17.00 -4.52 -10.25
CA TRP A 37 -17.61 -3.20 -10.47
C TRP A 37 -16.63 -2.25 -11.18
N VAL A 38 -15.38 -2.17 -10.73
CA VAL A 38 -14.34 -1.32 -11.34
C VAL A 38 -14.03 -1.76 -12.76
N ALA A 39 -13.88 -3.08 -13.00
CA ALA A 39 -13.65 -3.61 -14.34
C ALA A 39 -14.78 -3.25 -15.32
N ALA A 40 -16.04 -3.29 -14.87
CA ALA A 40 -17.18 -2.87 -15.68
C ALA A 40 -17.09 -1.38 -16.06
N ARG A 41 -16.74 -0.49 -15.11
CA ARG A 41 -16.56 0.95 -15.38
C ARG A 41 -15.41 1.25 -16.33
N MET A 42 -14.31 0.51 -16.23
CA MET A 42 -13.18 0.63 -17.17
C MET A 42 -13.56 0.21 -18.58
N ARG A 43 -14.38 -0.88 -18.73
CA ARG A 43 -14.93 -1.29 -20.04
C ARG A 43 -15.88 -0.26 -20.64
N GLU A 44 -16.74 0.35 -19.81
CA GLU A 44 -17.62 1.46 -20.24
C GLU A 44 -16.82 2.68 -20.73
N ALA A 45 -15.60 2.89 -20.20
CA ALA A 45 -14.67 3.90 -20.68
C ALA A 45 -13.95 3.50 -22.00
N GLY A 46 -14.24 2.31 -22.55
CA GLY A 46 -13.67 1.82 -23.80
C GLY A 46 -12.32 1.12 -23.67
N LEU A 47 -11.96 0.69 -22.47
CA LEU A 47 -10.75 -0.10 -22.23
C LEU A 47 -11.04 -1.60 -22.29
N GLU A 48 -10.02 -2.39 -22.69
CA GLU A 48 -9.98 -3.81 -22.39
C GLU A 48 -9.59 -3.98 -20.93
N ALA A 49 -10.51 -4.50 -20.12
CA ALA A 49 -10.29 -4.72 -18.69
C ALA A 49 -10.52 -6.19 -18.33
N GLU A 50 -9.54 -6.81 -17.72
CA GLU A 50 -9.53 -8.21 -17.30
C GLU A 50 -9.05 -8.35 -15.86
N LEU A 51 -9.38 -9.47 -15.20
CA LEU A 51 -8.83 -9.81 -13.90
C LEU A 51 -7.60 -10.68 -14.11
N ASP A 52 -6.51 -10.36 -13.42
CA ASP A 52 -5.33 -11.20 -13.37
C ASP A 52 -5.54 -12.43 -12.45
N ALA A 53 -4.53 -13.28 -12.35
CA ALA A 53 -4.56 -14.48 -11.51
C ALA A 53 -4.70 -14.17 -10.00
N ASN A 54 -4.37 -12.97 -9.56
CA ASN A 54 -4.51 -12.51 -8.17
C ASN A 54 -5.87 -11.88 -7.88
N GLY A 55 -6.66 -11.55 -8.91
CA GLY A 55 -7.93 -10.83 -8.82
C GLY A 55 -7.81 -9.31 -9.02
N SER A 56 -6.63 -8.78 -9.35
CA SER A 56 -6.44 -7.38 -9.73
C SER A 56 -7.06 -7.11 -11.10
N VAL A 57 -7.62 -5.90 -11.29
CA VAL A 57 -8.15 -5.47 -12.58
C VAL A 57 -7.04 -4.80 -13.37
N LEU A 58 -6.74 -5.31 -14.55
CA LEU A 58 -5.82 -4.70 -15.51
C LEU A 58 -6.61 -4.15 -16.69
N ALA A 59 -6.46 -2.85 -16.97
CA ALA A 59 -7.17 -2.19 -18.05
C ALA A 59 -6.24 -1.37 -18.93
N ARG A 60 -6.41 -1.48 -20.25
CA ARG A 60 -5.59 -0.80 -21.24
C ARG A 60 -6.41 -0.50 -22.50
N ARG A 61 -5.91 0.38 -23.35
CA ARG A 61 -6.48 0.58 -24.68
C ARG A 61 -6.34 -0.70 -25.53
N PRO A 62 -7.35 -1.03 -26.34
CA PRO A 62 -7.24 -2.12 -27.30
C PRO A 62 -6.00 -1.96 -28.18
N ARG A 63 -5.27 -3.06 -28.43
CA ARG A 63 -4.05 -3.13 -29.24
C ARG A 63 -2.80 -2.42 -28.71
N SER A 64 -2.79 -1.91 -27.47
CA SER A 64 -1.54 -1.48 -26.86
C SER A 64 -0.69 -2.70 -26.49
N SER A 65 0.61 -2.69 -26.88
CA SER A 65 1.57 -3.67 -26.34
C SER A 65 1.77 -3.42 -24.85
N GLY A 66 2.14 -4.45 -24.09
CA GLY A 66 2.54 -4.26 -22.69
C GLY A 66 4.01 -3.87 -22.53
N GLU A 67 4.79 -3.86 -23.62
CA GLU A 67 6.21 -3.52 -23.61
C GLU A 67 6.40 -2.02 -23.33
N ASP A 68 7.35 -1.68 -22.45
CA ASP A 68 7.65 -0.30 -22.01
C ASP A 68 6.42 0.44 -21.41
N ALA A 69 5.53 -0.31 -20.75
CA ALA A 69 4.30 0.26 -20.20
C ALA A 69 4.57 1.12 -18.97
N ILE A 70 3.76 2.18 -18.83
CA ILE A 70 3.58 2.89 -17.57
C ILE A 70 2.39 2.25 -16.85
N VAL A 71 2.60 1.76 -15.64
CA VAL A 71 1.51 1.29 -14.79
C VAL A 71 1.05 2.41 -13.87
N VAL A 72 -0.25 2.65 -13.83
CA VAL A 72 -0.90 3.49 -12.81
C VAL A 72 -1.78 2.59 -11.97
N ALA A 73 -1.51 2.50 -10.67
CA ALA A 73 -2.18 1.55 -9.78
C ALA A 73 -2.87 2.23 -8.59
N ALA A 74 -3.95 1.62 -8.10
CA ALA A 74 -4.58 1.92 -6.82
C ALA A 74 -5.17 0.63 -6.24
N HIS A 75 -5.07 0.43 -4.91
CA HIS A 75 -5.56 -0.80 -4.33
C HIS A 75 -7.06 -0.76 -4.02
N LEU A 76 -7.68 -1.94 -4.14
CA LEU A 76 -9.11 -2.14 -3.95
C LEU A 76 -9.46 -2.44 -2.49
N ASP A 77 -8.55 -3.07 -1.76
CA ASP A 77 -8.83 -3.59 -0.44
C ASP A 77 -8.76 -2.52 0.66
N THR A 78 -9.32 -2.88 1.81
CA THR A 78 -9.30 -2.08 3.03
C THR A 78 -9.00 -2.96 4.24
N VAL A 79 -8.51 -2.34 5.33
CA VAL A 79 -8.22 -3.01 6.61
C VAL A 79 -9.46 -3.46 7.39
N PHE A 80 -10.66 -3.12 6.94
CA PHE A 80 -11.92 -3.27 7.70
C PHE A 80 -12.56 -4.64 7.52
N ALA A 81 -11.95 -5.68 8.09
CA ALA A 81 -12.37 -7.08 7.93
C ALA A 81 -13.83 -7.36 8.35
N ASP A 82 -14.37 -6.66 9.35
CA ASP A 82 -15.68 -6.91 9.93
C ASP A 82 -16.77 -5.94 9.44
N VAL A 83 -16.42 -4.98 8.57
CA VAL A 83 -17.37 -3.99 8.07
C VAL A 83 -18.05 -4.52 6.80
N ARG A 84 -19.36 -4.79 6.88
CA ARG A 84 -20.16 -5.38 5.78
C ARG A 84 -21.14 -4.41 5.16
N GLU A 85 -21.38 -3.27 5.77
CA GLU A 85 -22.23 -2.18 5.24
C GLU A 85 -21.53 -0.85 5.45
N ILE A 86 -21.31 -0.13 4.37
CA ILE A 86 -20.64 1.17 4.38
C ILE A 86 -21.61 2.19 3.78
N ARG A 87 -21.74 3.35 4.44
CA ARG A 87 -22.45 4.52 3.93
C ARG A 87 -21.55 5.73 4.01
N VAL A 88 -21.34 6.36 2.89
CA VAL A 88 -20.55 7.59 2.83
C VAL A 88 -21.39 8.78 3.25
N HIS A 89 -20.93 9.50 4.25
CA HIS A 89 -21.52 10.77 4.68
C HIS A 89 -20.75 11.93 4.03
N ARG A 90 -21.50 12.82 3.37
CA ARG A 90 -20.93 14.01 2.74
C ARG A 90 -21.38 15.27 3.47
N ASP A 91 -20.40 16.11 3.85
CA ASP A 91 -20.63 17.44 4.43
C ASP A 91 -19.78 18.46 3.64
N GLY A 92 -20.42 19.15 2.70
CA GLY A 92 -19.74 20.03 1.76
C GLY A 92 -18.70 19.28 0.92
N ASP A 93 -17.44 19.62 1.11
CA ASP A 93 -16.29 18.99 0.43
C ASP A 93 -15.64 17.86 1.25
N VAL A 94 -16.18 17.54 2.43
CA VAL A 94 -15.67 16.45 3.27
C VAL A 94 -16.52 15.19 3.09
N LEU A 95 -15.89 14.08 2.73
CA LEU A 95 -16.49 12.74 2.71
C LEU A 95 -15.98 11.96 3.92
N ARG A 96 -16.87 11.15 4.53
CA ARG A 96 -16.56 10.32 5.70
C ARG A 96 -17.08 8.91 5.51
N ALA A 97 -16.21 7.95 5.55
CA ALA A 97 -16.52 6.52 5.60
C ALA A 97 -15.22 5.72 5.76
N PRO A 98 -15.24 4.50 6.30
CA PRO A 98 -14.07 3.63 6.33
C PRO A 98 -13.60 3.30 4.89
N GLY A 99 -12.32 3.58 4.59
CA GLY A 99 -11.73 3.31 3.27
C GLY A 99 -12.09 4.32 2.17
N ILE A 100 -12.63 5.49 2.51
CA ILE A 100 -12.94 6.52 1.51
C ILE A 100 -11.69 7.17 0.94
N GLY A 101 -10.67 7.42 1.78
CA GLY A 101 -9.36 7.92 1.39
C GLY A 101 -8.40 6.78 1.07
N ASP A 102 -8.48 5.69 1.82
CA ASP A 102 -7.61 4.53 1.71
C ASP A 102 -8.39 3.26 1.32
N ASN A 103 -8.67 2.98 -0.01
CA ASN A 103 -8.16 3.78 -1.13
C ASN A 103 -9.26 4.02 -2.20
N SER A 104 -10.54 4.18 -1.79
CA SER A 104 -11.66 4.33 -2.75
C SER A 104 -11.48 5.54 -3.67
N LEU A 105 -10.95 6.67 -3.16
CA LEU A 105 -10.71 7.86 -3.97
C LEU A 105 -9.53 7.65 -4.95
N GLY A 106 -8.50 6.91 -4.57
CA GLY A 106 -7.40 6.53 -5.49
C GLY A 106 -7.90 5.68 -6.66
N VAL A 107 -8.76 4.69 -6.38
CA VAL A 107 -9.41 3.88 -7.44
C VAL A 107 -10.33 4.74 -8.32
N ALA A 108 -11.04 5.72 -7.77
CA ALA A 108 -11.82 6.68 -8.57
C ALA A 108 -10.91 7.54 -9.47
N GLY A 109 -9.68 7.84 -9.03
CA GLY A 109 -8.64 8.47 -9.84
C GLY A 109 -8.24 7.62 -11.06
N LEU A 110 -8.18 6.28 -10.92
CA LEU A 110 -7.99 5.40 -12.07
C LEU A 110 -9.16 5.49 -13.05
N LEU A 111 -10.40 5.54 -12.58
CA LEU A 111 -11.57 5.68 -13.44
C LEU A 111 -11.62 7.05 -14.15
N PHE A 112 -11.15 8.11 -13.50
CA PHE A 112 -10.96 9.42 -14.14
C PHE A 112 -9.95 9.31 -15.30
N LEU A 113 -8.79 8.69 -15.10
CA LEU A 113 -7.79 8.45 -16.14
C LEU A 113 -8.33 7.55 -17.25
N ALA A 114 -9.08 6.50 -16.92
CA ALA A 114 -9.67 5.58 -17.89
C ALA A 114 -10.52 6.30 -18.94
N ARG A 115 -11.26 7.32 -18.54
CA ARG A 115 -12.12 8.14 -19.43
C ARG A 115 -11.32 9.11 -20.30
N ARG A 116 -10.11 9.47 -19.91
CA ARG A 116 -9.22 10.41 -20.62
C ARG A 116 -8.15 9.71 -21.47
N LEU A 117 -7.87 8.44 -21.20
CA LEU A 117 -6.80 7.72 -21.87
C LEU A 117 -7.04 7.67 -23.38
N GLY A 118 -6.10 8.21 -24.16
CA GLY A 118 -6.10 8.22 -25.64
C GLY A 118 -5.42 7.01 -26.25
N ASP A 119 -5.37 6.94 -27.58
CA ASP A 119 -4.79 5.81 -28.34
C ASP A 119 -3.31 6.04 -28.73
N GLY A 120 -2.68 7.12 -28.27
CA GLY A 120 -1.31 7.49 -28.63
C GLY A 120 -0.32 7.45 -27.47
N GLY A 121 0.97 7.51 -27.80
CA GLY A 121 2.05 7.54 -26.81
C GLY A 121 2.50 6.17 -26.32
N ARG A 122 3.25 6.16 -25.21
CA ARG A 122 3.66 4.93 -24.52
C ARG A 122 2.45 4.17 -23.99
N PRO A 123 2.48 2.84 -23.95
CA PRO A 123 1.40 2.06 -23.37
C PRO A 123 1.16 2.43 -21.90
N VAL A 124 -0.11 2.60 -21.54
CA VAL A 124 -0.54 2.83 -20.16
C VAL A 124 -1.45 1.68 -19.73
N VAL A 125 -1.12 1.07 -18.61
CA VAL A 125 -1.96 0.07 -17.93
C VAL A 125 -2.48 0.65 -16.64
N LEU A 126 -3.81 0.70 -16.49
CA LEU A 126 -4.46 1.05 -15.23
C LEU A 126 -4.70 -0.24 -14.44
N ALA A 127 -4.19 -0.30 -13.21
CA ALA A 127 -4.25 -1.49 -12.38
C ALA A 127 -5.01 -1.18 -11.08
N ALA A 128 -6.20 -1.78 -10.88
CA ALA A 128 -6.83 -1.78 -9.58
C ALA A 128 -6.39 -3.06 -8.84
N THR A 129 -5.48 -2.89 -7.91
CA THR A 129 -4.73 -3.97 -7.25
C THR A 129 -5.48 -4.54 -6.06
N VAL A 130 -5.18 -5.78 -5.69
CA VAL A 130 -5.72 -6.46 -4.51
C VAL A 130 -4.66 -6.70 -3.47
N ALA A 131 -5.08 -6.85 -2.21
CA ALA A 131 -4.24 -7.26 -1.10
C ALA A 131 -3.00 -6.37 -0.91
N GLU A 132 -3.20 -5.04 -0.93
CA GLU A 132 -2.20 -4.08 -0.49
C GLU A 132 -2.05 -4.15 1.02
N GLU A 133 -3.15 -4.18 1.74
CA GLU A 133 -3.22 -3.98 3.16
C GLU A 133 -2.70 -5.16 3.99
N GLY A 134 -2.22 -4.82 5.18
CA GLY A 134 -1.91 -5.78 6.22
C GLY A 134 -1.02 -6.94 5.76
N LEU A 135 -1.50 -8.16 5.94
CA LEU A 135 -0.83 -9.39 5.50
C LEU A 135 -1.12 -9.75 4.04
N GLY A 136 -1.89 -8.95 3.32
CA GLY A 136 -2.02 -9.04 1.86
C GLY A 136 -0.68 -8.85 1.14
N ASN A 137 0.20 -8.03 1.73
CA ASN A 137 1.62 -7.98 1.41
C ASN A 137 1.92 -7.55 -0.03
N LEU A 138 1.12 -6.62 -0.57
CA LEU A 138 1.24 -6.09 -1.94
C LEU A 138 1.07 -7.17 -3.02
N ARG A 139 0.28 -8.23 -2.76
CA ARG A 139 0.16 -9.36 -3.67
C ARG A 139 -0.26 -8.94 -5.09
N GLY A 140 -1.23 -8.03 -5.20
CA GLY A 140 -1.69 -7.52 -6.49
C GLY A 140 -0.61 -6.72 -7.20
N ALA A 141 -0.02 -5.72 -6.56
CA ALA A 141 1.03 -4.89 -7.16
C ALA A 141 2.25 -5.70 -7.60
N ARG A 142 2.68 -6.69 -6.81
CA ARG A 142 3.75 -7.62 -7.19
C ARG A 142 3.39 -8.42 -8.42
N GLY A 143 2.18 -9.00 -8.46
CA GLY A 143 1.72 -9.73 -9.62
C GLY A 143 1.69 -8.88 -10.89
N VAL A 144 1.30 -7.61 -10.77
CA VAL A 144 1.32 -6.64 -11.88
C VAL A 144 2.76 -6.36 -12.33
N VAL A 145 3.68 -6.11 -11.41
CA VAL A 145 5.10 -5.86 -11.71
C VAL A 145 5.74 -7.07 -12.37
N ASP A 146 5.53 -8.27 -11.81
CA ASP A 146 6.09 -9.53 -12.33
C ASP A 146 5.56 -9.88 -13.73
N ALA A 147 4.28 -9.58 -14.00
CA ALA A 147 3.63 -9.93 -15.27
C ALA A 147 3.93 -8.94 -16.40
N LEU A 148 4.10 -7.65 -16.08
CA LEU A 148 4.21 -6.58 -17.08
C LEU A 148 5.62 -6.03 -17.25
N ASP A 149 6.51 -6.19 -16.26
CA ASP A 149 7.85 -5.58 -16.21
C ASP A 149 7.80 -4.09 -16.67
N PRO A 150 7.01 -3.24 -15.98
CA PRO A 150 6.75 -1.89 -16.45
C PRO A 150 8.01 -1.02 -16.36
N SER A 151 8.12 -0.06 -17.26
CA SER A 151 9.23 0.90 -17.23
C SER A 151 9.09 1.96 -16.15
N GLU A 152 7.85 2.23 -15.71
CA GLU A 152 7.51 3.16 -14.63
C GLU A 152 6.23 2.73 -13.92
N PHE A 153 6.14 3.06 -12.63
CA PHE A 153 4.98 2.74 -11.82
C PHE A 153 4.52 3.98 -11.02
N ILE A 154 3.24 4.30 -11.10
CA ILE A 154 2.61 5.40 -10.36
C ILE A 154 1.51 4.81 -9.48
N ALA A 155 1.72 4.75 -8.17
CA ALA A 155 0.66 4.39 -7.25
C ALA A 155 -0.20 5.64 -6.96
N LEU A 156 -1.51 5.46 -6.86
CA LEU A 156 -2.45 6.49 -6.43
C LEU A 156 -2.97 6.15 -5.05
N GLU A 157 -2.96 7.16 -4.18
CA GLU A 157 -3.63 7.13 -2.90
C GLU A 157 -4.71 8.22 -2.85
N GLY A 158 -5.86 7.91 -2.28
CA GLY A 158 -6.91 8.89 -2.13
C GLY A 158 -6.55 9.99 -1.14
N GLY A 159 -5.75 9.66 -0.13
CA GLY A 159 -5.17 10.60 0.83
C GLY A 159 -3.77 11.11 0.44
N GLY A 160 -3.20 11.96 1.30
CA GLY A 160 -1.79 12.35 1.23
C GLY A 160 -1.42 13.34 0.11
N ALA A 161 -2.31 14.21 -0.35
CA ALA A 161 -2.09 15.15 -1.46
C ALA A 161 -0.87 16.09 -1.28
N ARG A 162 -0.38 16.26 -0.05
CA ARG A 162 0.83 17.06 0.23
C ARG A 162 2.14 16.28 0.15
N GLN A 163 2.09 15.02 -0.24
CA GLN A 163 3.25 14.14 -0.28
C GLN A 163 3.39 13.51 -1.66
N LEU A 164 4.63 13.51 -2.17
CA LEU A 164 5.05 12.66 -3.26
C LEU A 164 5.98 11.60 -2.67
N VAL A 165 5.49 10.35 -2.57
CA VAL A 165 6.29 9.27 -2.01
C VAL A 165 7.31 8.83 -3.06
N THR A 166 8.58 8.99 -2.73
CA THR A 166 9.72 8.61 -3.57
C THR A 166 10.60 7.55 -2.91
N ARG A 167 10.27 7.18 -1.67
CA ARG A 167 10.96 6.14 -0.90
C ARG A 167 9.95 5.17 -0.34
N GLY A 168 10.01 3.92 -0.79
CA GLY A 168 9.21 2.83 -0.27
C GLY A 168 9.76 2.35 1.08
N VAL A 169 8.94 2.40 2.13
CA VAL A 169 9.29 1.82 3.42
C VAL A 169 8.99 0.33 3.37
N GLY A 170 10.05 -0.47 3.28
CA GLY A 170 9.96 -1.93 3.38
C GLY A 170 9.61 -2.40 4.78
N SER A 171 9.03 -3.58 4.89
CA SER A 171 8.72 -4.20 6.17
C SER A 171 8.97 -5.71 6.17
N ALA A 172 9.33 -6.24 7.33
CA ALA A 172 9.39 -7.67 7.61
C ALA A 172 8.55 -7.95 8.86
N ARG A 173 7.50 -8.73 8.69
CA ARG A 173 6.56 -9.12 9.75
C ARG A 173 6.80 -10.58 10.11
N LEU A 174 7.05 -10.83 11.39
CA LEU A 174 7.54 -12.11 11.88
C LEU A 174 6.67 -12.59 13.04
N ARG A 175 6.43 -13.91 13.08
CA ARG A 175 5.93 -14.61 14.25
C ARG A 175 7.07 -15.36 14.92
N LEU A 176 7.19 -15.20 16.21
CA LEU A 176 8.18 -15.87 17.04
C LEU A 176 7.45 -16.81 17.99
N THR A 177 7.86 -18.08 18.04
CA THR A 177 7.27 -19.09 18.91
C THR A 177 8.34 -19.78 19.71
N ALA A 178 8.18 -19.76 21.03
CA ALA A 178 9.01 -20.50 21.97
C ALA A 178 8.19 -21.63 22.58
N THR A 179 8.80 -22.82 22.70
CA THR A 179 8.18 -24.00 23.31
C THR A 179 9.16 -24.66 24.26
N THR A 180 8.71 -25.00 25.46
CA THR A 180 9.51 -25.66 26.51
C THR A 180 8.70 -26.78 27.17
N ALA A 181 9.33 -27.56 28.03
CA ALA A 181 8.62 -28.58 28.83
C ALA A 181 7.68 -27.94 29.88
N GLY A 182 7.82 -26.65 30.16
CA GLY A 182 7.12 -26.03 31.29
C GLY A 182 7.61 -26.55 32.65
N GLY A 183 6.77 -26.40 33.67
CA GLY A 183 7.06 -26.94 35.00
C GLY A 183 6.62 -26.02 36.14
N HIS A 184 6.87 -26.47 37.39
CA HIS A 184 6.57 -25.69 38.59
C HIS A 184 7.72 -24.69 38.88
N SER A 185 7.40 -23.43 39.04
CA SER A 185 8.39 -22.33 39.14
C SER A 185 9.42 -22.52 40.26
N TRP A 186 9.09 -23.22 41.36
CA TRP A 186 10.00 -23.53 42.44
C TRP A 186 10.71 -24.89 42.29
N GLN A 187 9.92 -25.96 42.01
CA GLN A 187 10.47 -27.33 41.94
C GLN A 187 11.36 -27.53 40.72
N ASP A 188 10.98 -26.93 39.60
CA ASP A 188 11.70 -27.01 38.32
C ASP A 188 12.52 -25.74 38.03
N ARG A 189 12.91 -24.99 39.08
CA ARG A 189 13.75 -23.78 38.91
C ARG A 189 15.03 -24.11 38.15
N GLY A 190 15.36 -23.25 37.21
CA GLY A 190 16.50 -23.45 36.32
C GLY A 190 16.15 -24.12 34.99
N ARG A 191 14.92 -24.64 34.83
CA ARG A 191 14.40 -25.02 33.51
C ARG A 191 14.00 -23.77 32.69
N PRO A 192 14.05 -23.83 31.35
CA PRO A 192 13.62 -22.73 30.52
C PRO A 192 12.10 -22.50 30.62
N SER A 193 11.72 -21.24 30.52
CA SER A 193 10.32 -20.79 30.35
C SER A 193 10.21 -20.12 28.99
N ALA A 194 9.22 -20.50 28.19
CA ALA A 194 8.99 -19.95 26.87
C ALA A 194 8.81 -18.42 26.87
N LEU A 195 8.11 -17.88 27.87
CA LEU A 195 8.02 -16.41 28.04
C LEU A 195 9.38 -15.78 28.31
N HIS A 196 10.21 -16.38 29.16
CA HIS A 196 11.54 -15.84 29.44
C HIS A 196 12.45 -15.87 28.23
N GLN A 197 12.32 -16.89 27.37
CA GLN A 197 13.06 -16.95 26.10
C GLN A 197 12.67 -15.79 25.17
N LEU A 198 11.36 -15.53 24.98
CA LEU A 198 10.89 -14.39 24.16
C LEU A 198 11.28 -13.05 24.76
N ILE A 199 11.09 -12.85 26.07
CA ILE A 199 11.48 -11.60 26.74
C ILE A 199 12.99 -11.36 26.57
N GLY A 200 13.83 -12.38 26.79
CA GLY A 200 15.27 -12.27 26.65
C GLY A 200 15.70 -11.97 25.21
N LEU A 201 15.01 -12.50 24.22
CA LEU A 201 15.26 -12.25 22.79
C LEU A 201 14.84 -10.82 22.39
N LEU A 202 13.66 -10.37 22.82
CA LEU A 202 13.04 -9.14 22.33
C LEU A 202 13.50 -7.89 23.09
N ALA A 203 13.76 -7.98 24.39
CA ALA A 203 14.14 -6.82 25.19
C ALA A 203 15.36 -6.04 24.68
N PRO A 204 16.46 -6.68 24.23
CA PRO A 204 17.59 -5.95 23.65
C PRO A 204 17.24 -5.18 22.38
N LEU A 205 16.30 -5.69 21.57
CA LEU A 205 15.87 -5.06 20.31
C LEU A 205 14.97 -3.87 20.58
N THR A 206 14.07 -3.96 21.57
CA THR A 206 13.21 -2.82 21.96
C THR A 206 14.03 -1.70 22.58
N ALA A 207 15.10 -2.02 23.32
CA ALA A 207 15.97 -1.03 23.93
C ALA A 207 16.93 -0.36 22.92
N ARG A 208 17.35 -1.08 21.87
CA ARG A 208 18.29 -0.60 20.85
C ARG A 208 17.96 -1.23 19.49
N PRO A 209 16.95 -0.71 18.77
CA PRO A 209 16.43 -1.33 17.55
C PRO A 209 17.44 -1.34 16.37
N GLY A 210 18.51 -0.56 16.42
CA GLY A 210 19.45 -0.41 15.32
C GLY A 210 19.02 0.66 14.32
N THR A 211 19.37 0.46 13.03
CA THR A 211 19.01 1.39 11.93
C THR A 211 17.58 1.21 11.47
N ALA A 212 17.10 -0.03 11.35
CA ALA A 212 15.72 -0.34 11.07
C ALA A 212 14.84 -0.09 12.31
N SER A 213 13.62 0.41 12.11
CA SER A 213 12.64 0.47 13.21
C SER A 213 12.24 -0.94 13.64
N PHE A 214 11.90 -1.12 14.89
CA PHE A 214 11.48 -2.39 15.45
C PHE A 214 10.26 -2.20 16.36
N ASN A 215 9.23 -3.03 16.16
CA ASN A 215 8.06 -3.06 17.00
C ASN A 215 7.69 -4.50 17.37
N VAL A 216 7.25 -4.72 18.60
CA VAL A 216 6.57 -5.94 19.03
C VAL A 216 5.07 -5.61 19.11
N GLY A 217 4.30 -6.15 18.18
CA GLY A 217 2.86 -5.89 18.09
C GLY A 217 2.07 -6.66 19.15
N GLU A 218 2.45 -7.91 19.38
CA GLU A 218 1.77 -8.79 20.33
C GLU A 218 2.80 -9.65 21.08
N LEU A 219 2.49 -9.98 22.33
CA LEU A 219 3.25 -10.94 23.13
C LEU A 219 2.26 -11.70 24.03
N HIS A 220 2.16 -13.01 23.83
CA HIS A 220 1.25 -13.88 24.53
C HIS A 220 1.96 -15.10 25.11
N GLY A 221 1.49 -15.63 26.21
CA GLY A 221 1.99 -16.85 26.81
C GLY A 221 1.76 -16.93 28.31
N GLY A 222 2.15 -18.08 28.87
CA GLY A 222 2.00 -18.36 30.30
C GLY A 222 0.71 -19.12 30.61
N ALA A 223 0.71 -19.79 31.77
CA ALA A 223 -0.42 -20.59 32.25
C ALA A 223 -0.79 -20.29 33.72
N GLY A 224 0.09 -19.63 34.47
CA GLY A 224 -0.16 -19.29 35.87
C GLY A 224 1.08 -18.72 36.56
N ILE A 225 0.86 -18.08 37.73
CA ILE A 225 1.92 -17.34 38.44
C ILE A 225 3.08 -18.25 38.91
N ASN A 226 2.82 -19.48 39.19
CA ASN A 226 3.79 -20.47 39.67
C ASN A 226 4.14 -21.53 38.62
N VAL A 227 3.91 -21.24 37.33
CA VAL A 227 4.16 -22.13 36.21
C VAL A 227 5.22 -21.56 35.30
N LEU A 228 6.26 -22.36 34.96
CA LEU A 228 7.16 -22.06 33.85
C LEU A 228 6.35 -22.23 32.54
N ALA A 229 6.25 -21.18 31.74
CA ALA A 229 5.41 -21.19 30.53
C ALA A 229 5.87 -22.28 29.54
N PRO A 230 4.99 -23.22 29.16
CA PRO A 230 5.34 -24.24 28.18
C PRO A 230 5.39 -23.68 26.76
N GLU A 231 4.60 -22.62 26.48
CA GLU A 231 4.50 -21.97 25.17
C GLU A 231 4.37 -20.47 25.33
N ALA A 232 4.96 -19.74 24.39
CA ALA A 232 4.76 -18.31 24.21
C ALA A 232 4.99 -17.93 22.75
N HIS A 233 4.29 -16.90 22.27
CA HIS A 233 4.46 -16.35 20.94
C HIS A 233 4.41 -14.83 20.94
N ALA A 234 5.06 -14.23 19.95
CA ALA A 234 5.05 -12.81 19.69
C ALA A 234 4.93 -12.54 18.20
N THR A 235 4.31 -11.41 17.82
CA THR A 235 4.45 -10.82 16.49
C THR A 235 5.37 -9.61 16.58
N ALA A 236 6.28 -9.51 15.61
CA ALA A 236 7.24 -8.41 15.54
C ALA A 236 7.37 -7.89 14.11
N GLU A 237 7.71 -6.62 13.97
CA GLU A 237 7.91 -5.97 12.68
C GLU A 237 9.20 -5.16 12.69
N PHE A 238 9.95 -5.28 11.59
CA PHE A 238 11.01 -4.34 11.21
C PHE A 238 10.56 -3.51 10.03
N ARG A 239 10.99 -2.22 9.98
CA ARG A 239 10.80 -1.35 8.80
C ARG A 239 12.09 -0.58 8.49
N ASP A 240 12.41 -0.47 7.21
CA ASP A 240 13.48 0.39 6.67
C ASP A 240 13.16 0.75 5.21
N THR A 241 13.67 1.89 4.74
CA THR A 241 13.63 2.26 3.32
C THR A 241 14.69 1.55 2.48
N ASP A 242 15.62 0.87 3.12
CA ASP A 242 16.71 0.13 2.51
C ASP A 242 16.51 -1.37 2.75
N THR A 243 16.36 -2.12 1.67
CA THR A 243 16.08 -3.57 1.73
C THR A 243 17.26 -4.34 2.35
N GLU A 244 18.50 -3.97 2.07
CA GLU A 244 19.68 -4.67 2.62
C GLU A 244 19.77 -4.48 4.15
N ARG A 245 19.47 -3.26 4.65
CA ARG A 245 19.43 -3.01 6.09
C ARG A 245 18.28 -3.75 6.77
N LEU A 246 17.13 -3.84 6.10
CA LEU A 246 15.98 -4.62 6.57
C LEU A 246 16.36 -6.11 6.67
N ASP A 247 16.98 -6.66 5.63
CA ASP A 247 17.43 -8.04 5.59
C ASP A 247 18.46 -8.36 6.69
N ALA A 248 19.42 -7.47 6.88
CA ALA A 248 20.40 -7.60 7.93
C ALA A 248 19.77 -7.53 9.35
N ALA A 249 18.71 -6.76 9.54
CA ALA A 249 18.00 -6.72 10.81
C ALA A 249 17.26 -8.03 11.10
N VAL A 250 16.58 -8.59 10.09
CA VAL A 250 15.88 -9.87 10.17
C VAL A 250 16.88 -11.00 10.44
N ALA A 251 17.97 -11.08 9.68
CA ALA A 251 19.00 -12.11 9.86
C ALA A 251 19.61 -12.10 11.28
N ARG A 252 19.82 -10.90 11.86
CA ARG A 252 20.29 -10.79 13.25
C ARG A 252 19.27 -11.34 14.26
N LEU A 253 17.97 -11.07 14.05
CA LEU A 253 16.92 -11.64 14.90
C LEU A 253 16.89 -13.16 14.77
N GLU A 254 16.91 -13.68 13.54
CA GLU A 254 16.89 -15.14 13.28
C GLU A 254 18.08 -15.86 13.94
N ALA A 255 19.28 -15.31 13.83
CA ALA A 255 20.45 -15.85 14.49
C ALA A 255 20.33 -15.85 16.02
N ALA A 256 19.82 -14.78 16.61
CA ALA A 256 19.57 -14.69 18.04
C ALA A 256 18.43 -15.64 18.49
N ALA A 257 17.37 -15.77 17.69
CA ALA A 257 16.25 -16.67 17.94
C ALA A 257 16.69 -18.14 17.90
N ALA A 258 17.53 -18.52 16.94
CA ALA A 258 18.10 -19.87 16.88
C ALA A 258 18.91 -20.21 18.16
N THR A 259 19.71 -19.26 18.67
CA THR A 259 20.46 -19.43 19.93
C THR A 259 19.52 -19.54 21.14
N ALA A 260 18.40 -18.83 21.14
CA ALA A 260 17.39 -18.86 22.18
C ALA A 260 16.37 -20.02 22.04
N HIS A 261 16.52 -20.88 21.03
CA HIS A 261 15.56 -21.94 20.68
C HIS A 261 14.13 -21.42 20.44
N VAL A 262 14.03 -20.29 19.74
CA VAL A 262 12.76 -19.67 19.32
C VAL A 262 12.60 -19.89 17.82
N ALA A 263 11.46 -20.43 17.40
CA ALA A 263 11.12 -20.55 15.98
C ALA A 263 10.69 -19.18 15.42
N VAL A 264 11.11 -18.89 14.19
CA VAL A 264 10.75 -17.67 13.47
C VAL A 264 10.02 -18.05 12.18
N GLU A 265 8.84 -17.46 11.98
CA GLU A 265 8.04 -17.58 10.76
C GLU A 265 7.87 -16.19 10.14
N THR A 266 8.12 -16.06 8.85
CA THR A 266 7.83 -14.81 8.12
C THR A 266 6.34 -14.77 7.76
N LEU A 267 5.60 -13.81 8.33
CA LEU A 267 4.19 -13.57 8.04
C LEU A 267 4.00 -12.70 6.78
N GLY A 268 4.93 -11.80 6.53
CA GLY A 268 4.87 -10.91 5.38
C GLY A 268 6.16 -10.14 5.21
N ARG A 269 6.42 -9.74 3.96
CA ARG A 269 7.59 -8.96 3.62
C ARG A 269 7.27 -8.01 2.48
N ARG A 270 7.56 -6.72 2.67
CA ARG A 270 7.50 -5.69 1.64
C ARG A 270 8.91 -5.19 1.35
N PRO A 271 9.35 -5.05 0.09
CA PRO A 271 10.66 -4.49 -0.21
C PRO A 271 10.68 -2.99 0.13
N GLY A 272 11.85 -2.47 0.45
CA GLY A 272 12.15 -1.05 0.40
C GLY A 272 12.65 -0.67 -0.98
N GLY A 273 12.85 0.62 -1.21
CA GLY A 273 13.43 1.13 -2.44
C GLY A 273 13.31 2.65 -2.54
N THR A 274 14.05 3.23 -3.47
CA THR A 274 14.07 4.70 -3.61
C THR A 274 14.22 5.08 -5.08
N VAL A 275 13.42 6.02 -5.54
CA VAL A 275 13.65 6.75 -6.79
C VAL A 275 14.34 8.08 -6.46
N ALA A 276 15.36 8.45 -7.23
CA ALA A 276 16.11 9.69 -7.00
C ALA A 276 15.24 10.93 -7.19
N GLY A 277 15.44 11.96 -6.36
CA GLY A 277 14.64 13.19 -6.43
C GLY A 277 14.81 13.98 -7.73
N ASP A 278 15.88 13.75 -8.47
CA ASP A 278 16.17 14.30 -9.80
C ASP A 278 15.78 13.37 -10.95
N HIS A 279 15.15 12.22 -10.67
CA HIS A 279 14.63 11.33 -11.71
C HIS A 279 13.53 12.04 -12.52
N PRO A 280 13.45 11.82 -13.86
CA PRO A 280 12.43 12.47 -14.70
C PRO A 280 11.00 12.31 -14.17
N LEU A 281 10.60 11.10 -13.74
CA LEU A 281 9.29 10.84 -13.16
C LEU A 281 8.97 11.73 -11.95
N VAL A 282 9.95 11.96 -11.06
CA VAL A 282 9.79 12.81 -9.87
C VAL A 282 9.69 14.28 -10.26
N ARG A 283 10.53 14.74 -11.20
CA ARG A 283 10.49 16.13 -11.70
C ARG A 283 9.16 16.43 -12.38
N ASP A 284 8.71 15.52 -13.24
CA ASP A 284 7.44 15.66 -13.97
C ASP A 284 6.24 15.68 -13.02
N ALA A 285 6.25 14.81 -11.99
CA ALA A 285 5.22 14.82 -10.95
C ALA A 285 5.18 16.17 -10.22
N LEU A 286 6.32 16.67 -9.73
CA LEU A 286 6.39 17.95 -9.05
C LEU A 286 5.96 19.12 -9.95
N GLY A 287 6.40 19.13 -11.22
CA GLY A 287 6.03 20.15 -12.21
C GLY A 287 4.52 20.13 -12.51
N ALA A 288 3.93 18.95 -12.65
CA ALA A 288 2.49 18.81 -12.89
C ALA A 288 1.64 19.40 -11.74
N PHE A 289 2.05 19.19 -10.47
CA PHE A 289 1.37 19.80 -9.32
C PHE A 289 1.48 21.32 -9.31
N GLU A 290 2.66 21.87 -9.62
CA GLU A 290 2.87 23.31 -9.69
C GLU A 290 2.03 23.96 -10.80
N GLU A 291 2.00 23.38 -12.00
CA GLU A 291 1.25 23.89 -13.15
C GLU A 291 -0.28 23.78 -12.96
N ALA A 292 -0.74 22.77 -12.25
CA ALA A 292 -2.14 22.63 -11.87
C ALA A 292 -2.58 23.63 -10.78
N GLY A 293 -1.67 24.43 -10.24
CA GLY A 293 -1.95 25.34 -9.13
C GLY A 293 -2.17 24.64 -7.79
N ALA A 294 -1.78 23.39 -7.68
CA ALA A 294 -1.77 22.64 -6.41
C ALA A 294 -0.55 23.03 -5.57
N ALA A 295 -0.63 22.80 -4.25
CA ALA A 295 0.54 22.95 -3.40
C ALA A 295 1.60 21.92 -3.81
N ARG A 296 2.85 22.36 -3.97
CA ARG A 296 3.96 21.46 -4.28
C ARG A 296 4.11 20.42 -3.17
N PRO A 297 4.01 19.11 -3.48
CA PRO A 297 4.12 18.06 -2.47
C PRO A 297 5.57 17.94 -1.97
N ALA A 298 5.71 17.61 -0.69
CA ALA A 298 7.00 17.25 -0.10
C ALA A 298 7.40 15.83 -0.47
N LEU A 299 8.68 15.59 -0.73
CA LEU A 299 9.19 14.23 -0.93
C LEU A 299 9.09 13.45 0.38
N ALA A 300 8.47 12.27 0.33
CA ALA A 300 8.14 11.49 1.50
C ALA A 300 8.60 10.03 1.39
N ALA A 301 8.48 9.31 2.51
CA ALA A 301 8.63 7.86 2.59
C ALA A 301 7.34 7.24 3.14
N SER A 302 6.82 6.23 2.47
CA SER A 302 5.64 5.46 2.91
C SER A 302 5.72 4.03 2.37
N SER A 303 4.83 3.16 2.83
CA SER A 303 4.65 1.82 2.28
C SER A 303 3.34 1.79 1.51
N THR A 304 3.43 1.59 0.20
CA THR A 304 2.32 1.62 -0.76
C THR A 304 2.58 0.59 -1.86
N ASP A 305 1.68 0.45 -2.81
CA ASP A 305 1.87 -0.40 -4.01
C ASP A 305 3.17 -0.08 -4.78
N ALA A 306 3.64 1.18 -4.74
CA ALA A 306 4.92 1.57 -5.36
C ALA A 306 6.13 0.79 -4.82
N ASN A 307 6.05 0.25 -3.59
CA ASN A 307 7.13 -0.58 -3.03
C ASN A 307 7.42 -1.82 -3.89
N ALA A 308 6.41 -2.40 -4.54
CA ALA A 308 6.61 -3.56 -5.41
C ALA A 308 7.56 -3.21 -6.58
N ALA A 309 7.30 -2.10 -7.25
CA ALA A 309 8.13 -1.61 -8.36
C ALA A 309 9.50 -1.13 -7.90
N LEU A 310 9.58 -0.32 -6.83
CA LEU A 310 10.85 0.15 -6.26
C LEU A 310 11.75 -1.00 -5.83
N GLY A 311 11.17 -2.06 -5.26
CA GLY A 311 11.90 -3.26 -4.87
C GLY A 311 12.42 -4.09 -6.05
N ALA A 312 11.80 -3.98 -7.21
CA ALA A 312 12.27 -4.56 -8.48
C ALA A 312 13.25 -3.64 -9.23
N GLY A 313 13.60 -2.46 -8.68
CA GLY A 313 14.47 -1.49 -9.34
C GLY A 313 13.78 -0.64 -10.40
N ILE A 314 12.45 -0.69 -10.48
CA ILE A 314 11.63 0.09 -11.42
C ILE A 314 11.34 1.45 -10.80
N PRO A 315 11.57 2.57 -11.52
CA PRO A 315 11.22 3.91 -11.04
C PRO A 315 9.74 4.00 -10.67
N ALA A 316 9.43 4.39 -9.42
CA ALA A 316 8.06 4.51 -8.96
C ALA A 316 7.84 5.68 -8.01
N VAL A 317 6.64 6.23 -8.03
CA VAL A 317 6.18 7.27 -7.10
C VAL A 317 4.77 6.93 -6.60
N THR A 318 4.39 7.48 -5.43
CA THR A 318 2.99 7.49 -5.01
C THR A 318 2.48 8.93 -4.98
N VAL A 319 1.33 9.13 -5.59
CA VAL A 319 0.63 10.41 -5.70
C VAL A 319 -0.65 10.36 -4.87
N GLY A 320 -0.79 11.28 -3.92
CA GLY A 320 -2.03 11.48 -3.18
C GLY A 320 -2.98 12.45 -3.89
N LEU A 321 -4.30 12.21 -3.78
CA LEU A 321 -5.32 13.00 -4.48
C LEU A 321 -6.01 14.04 -3.61
N ALA A 322 -6.17 13.80 -2.30
CA ALA A 322 -6.86 14.68 -1.37
C ALA A 322 -6.18 14.72 0.00
N GLU A 323 -6.56 15.65 0.83
CA GLU A 323 -6.18 15.65 2.25
C GLU A 323 -7.04 14.62 2.98
N SER A 324 -6.41 13.76 3.77
CA SER A 324 -7.09 12.73 4.56
C SER A 324 -6.74 12.83 6.04
N SER A 325 -7.63 12.35 6.88
CA SER A 325 -7.42 12.18 8.31
C SER A 325 -8.15 10.95 8.83
N GLU A 326 -7.77 10.48 10.01
CA GLU A 326 -8.33 9.29 10.67
C GLU A 326 -8.23 8.03 9.78
N VAL A 327 -7.15 7.93 8.99
CA VAL A 327 -6.89 6.76 8.13
C VAL A 327 -6.88 5.48 8.96
N HIS A 328 -7.48 4.40 8.47
CA HIS A 328 -7.71 3.13 9.16
C HIS A 328 -8.70 3.21 10.35
N ALA A 329 -9.45 4.31 10.48
CA ALA A 329 -10.54 4.42 11.44
C ALA A 329 -11.91 4.39 10.75
N LEU A 330 -12.96 4.02 11.49
CA LEU A 330 -14.32 3.94 10.93
C LEU A 330 -14.88 5.30 10.49
N ASP A 331 -14.35 6.40 11.01
CA ASP A 331 -14.72 7.78 10.66
C ASP A 331 -13.65 8.48 9.80
N GLU A 332 -12.89 7.71 9.04
CA GLU A 332 -11.94 8.21 8.04
C GLU A 332 -12.56 9.29 7.16
N ARG A 333 -11.75 10.32 6.84
CA ARG A 333 -12.22 11.52 6.14
C ARG A 333 -11.28 11.90 5.02
N VAL A 334 -11.87 12.41 3.93
CA VAL A 334 -11.13 13.09 2.86
C VAL A 334 -11.79 14.44 2.56
N ASP A 335 -10.94 15.47 2.38
CA ASP A 335 -11.35 16.79 1.90
C ASP A 335 -11.05 16.88 0.40
N VAL A 336 -12.11 16.87 -0.41
CA VAL A 336 -12.03 16.89 -1.89
C VAL A 336 -11.98 18.31 -2.48
N SER A 337 -11.87 19.36 -1.66
CA SER A 337 -11.77 20.75 -2.15
C SER A 337 -10.56 20.97 -3.07
N GLY A 338 -9.44 20.27 -2.82
CA GLY A 338 -8.24 20.29 -3.65
C GLY A 338 -8.25 19.34 -4.86
N LEU A 339 -9.25 18.46 -4.95
CA LEU A 339 -9.31 17.40 -5.97
C LEU A 339 -9.25 17.91 -7.42
N PRO A 340 -9.84 19.06 -7.81
CA PRO A 340 -9.71 19.58 -9.17
C PRO A 340 -8.25 19.78 -9.61
N ALA A 341 -7.41 20.33 -8.73
CA ALA A 341 -6.00 20.55 -9.01
C ALA A 341 -5.22 19.23 -9.03
N SER A 342 -5.49 18.31 -8.08
CA SER A 342 -4.82 17.01 -8.04
C SER A 342 -5.14 16.14 -9.26
N LEU A 343 -6.39 16.11 -9.73
CA LEU A 343 -6.77 15.37 -10.94
C LEU A 343 -6.15 16.00 -12.20
N SER A 344 -6.05 17.34 -12.25
CA SER A 344 -5.36 18.03 -13.34
C SER A 344 -3.87 17.70 -13.36
N ALA A 345 -3.21 17.71 -12.21
CA ALA A 345 -1.81 17.33 -12.05
C ALA A 345 -1.57 15.86 -12.45
N LEU A 346 -2.46 14.96 -12.05
CA LEU A 346 -2.37 13.54 -12.39
C LEU A 346 -2.47 13.32 -13.90
N ALA A 347 -3.42 13.99 -14.58
CA ALA A 347 -3.59 13.93 -16.02
C ALA A 347 -2.36 14.49 -16.76
N ASP A 348 -1.81 15.62 -16.28
CA ASP A 348 -0.61 16.25 -16.85
C ASP A 348 0.62 15.37 -16.65
N LEU A 349 0.84 14.83 -15.45
CA LEU A 349 1.93 13.88 -15.19
C LEU A 349 1.90 12.72 -16.19
N LEU A 350 0.73 12.08 -16.34
CA LEU A 350 0.61 10.93 -17.23
C LEU A 350 0.81 11.32 -18.70
N THR A 351 0.39 12.53 -19.11
CA THR A 351 0.64 13.07 -20.45
C THR A 351 2.14 13.23 -20.71
N ARG A 352 2.87 13.87 -19.81
CA ARG A 352 4.34 14.04 -19.91
C ARG A 352 5.06 12.70 -20.04
N ARG A 353 4.63 11.70 -19.25
CA ARG A 353 5.28 10.39 -19.25
C ARG A 353 4.89 9.52 -20.45
N ALA A 354 3.64 9.59 -20.92
CA ALA A 354 3.16 8.80 -22.04
C ALA A 354 3.48 9.40 -23.43
N GLU A 355 3.44 10.72 -23.56
CA GLU A 355 3.62 11.38 -24.88
C GLU A 355 5.05 11.88 -25.10
N GLY A 356 5.88 11.98 -24.05
CA GLY A 356 7.24 12.50 -24.07
C GLY A 356 7.24 14.02 -24.24
N SER A 357 7.81 14.75 -23.31
CA SER A 357 8.06 16.20 -23.46
C SER A 357 9.30 16.46 -24.27
#